data_7763ff0a6939f9e13a2bf8484c1fca73
#
_entry.id   7763ff0a6939f9e13a2bf8484c1fca73
#
_cell.length_a   1.000
_cell.length_b   1.000
_cell.length_c   1.000
_cell.angle_alpha   90.00
_cell.angle_beta   90.00
_cell.angle_gamma   90.00
#
_symmetry.space_group_name_H-M   'P 1'
#
loop_
_entity.id
_entity.type
_entity.pdbx_description
1 polymer ?
#
loop_
_entity_poly.entity_id
_entity_poly.type
_entity_poly.pdbx_seq_one_letter_code
_entity_poly.pdbx_strand_id
1 'polypeptide(L)'
;MQLRDIFVLQNVIHWIKSISIEDREGEVRSYGHFKPISSKRFLNDCHEYIFHFTKTGRVELDRVAIGVPYQDKSNIARWRHTRGSDLRCRGNTWFIPYETIQNREKERPHPATFPVQLAEWCIKLHGVSRAQTVLDPFLGIGNSAVAAKNCGVKRFIGFEIDETYLAEAKRRIRES
;
A
#
# COMPACT_ATOMS: atom_id res chain seq x y z
N MET A 1 -15.43 -21.62 -6.66
CA MET A 1 -13.96 -21.59 -6.58
C MET A 1 -13.54 -20.38 -5.76
N GLN A 2 -12.79 -20.58 -4.71
CA GLN A 2 -12.27 -19.48 -3.86
C GLN A 2 -10.78 -19.28 -4.18
N LEU A 3 -10.24 -18.07 -3.95
CA LEU A 3 -8.81 -17.81 -4.19
C LEU A 3 -7.88 -18.79 -3.46
N ARG A 4 -8.25 -19.21 -2.26
CA ARG A 4 -7.51 -20.20 -1.47
C ARG A 4 -7.53 -21.63 -2.03
N ASP A 5 -8.36 -21.92 -3.01
CA ASP A 5 -8.36 -23.21 -3.70
C ASP A 5 -7.22 -23.27 -4.73
N ILE A 6 -6.68 -22.11 -5.13
CA ILE A 6 -5.62 -21.98 -6.14
C ILE A 6 -4.31 -21.45 -5.53
N PHE A 7 -4.41 -20.57 -4.53
CA PHE A 7 -3.30 -19.84 -3.94
C PHE A 7 -3.22 -20.04 -2.44
N VAL A 8 -2.02 -19.94 -1.90
CA VAL A 8 -1.75 -19.96 -0.47
C VAL A 8 -1.71 -18.53 0.06
N LEU A 9 -2.46 -18.24 1.11
CA LEU A 9 -2.36 -16.98 1.84
C LEU A 9 -1.04 -16.97 2.61
N GLN A 10 -0.12 -16.14 2.16
CA GLN A 10 1.22 -16.06 2.75
C GLN A 10 1.31 -14.97 3.83
N ASN A 11 0.69 -13.80 3.61
CA ASN A 11 0.68 -12.70 4.56
C ASN A 11 -0.68 -12.00 4.57
N VAL A 12 -1.01 -11.43 5.73
CA VAL A 12 -2.09 -10.46 5.90
C VAL A 12 -1.45 -9.15 6.35
N ILE A 13 -1.74 -8.08 5.62
CA ILE A 13 -1.26 -6.74 5.90
C ILE A 13 -2.45 -5.88 6.28
N HIS A 14 -2.30 -5.07 7.32
CA HIS A 14 -3.29 -4.11 7.79
C HIS A 14 -2.90 -2.73 7.24
N TRP A 15 -3.67 -2.23 6.29
CA TRP A 15 -3.53 -0.87 5.80
C TRP A 15 -4.33 0.07 6.67
N ILE A 16 -3.64 0.84 7.50
CA ILE A 16 -4.22 1.85 8.38
C ILE A 16 -4.37 3.14 7.60
N LYS A 17 -5.61 3.61 7.44
CA LYS A 17 -5.97 4.83 6.69
C LYS A 17 -5.98 6.07 7.59
N SER A 18 -6.34 5.88 8.85
CA SER A 18 -6.34 6.91 9.89
C SER A 18 -6.09 6.26 11.25
N ILE A 19 -5.45 7.00 12.14
CA ILE A 19 -5.11 6.52 13.48
C ILE A 19 -5.04 7.69 14.46
N SER A 20 -5.47 7.47 15.70
CA SER A 20 -5.19 8.35 16.82
C SER A 20 -4.25 7.64 17.78
N ILE A 21 -3.17 8.28 18.15
CA ILE A 21 -2.13 7.75 19.03
C ILE A 21 -2.04 8.68 20.23
N GLU A 22 -2.18 8.10 21.42
CA GLU A 22 -1.90 8.77 22.69
C GLU A 22 -0.44 8.50 23.08
N ASP A 23 0.31 9.56 23.39
CA ASP A 23 1.67 9.44 23.87
C ASP A 23 1.70 9.22 25.41
N ARG A 24 2.91 9.10 25.95
CA ARG A 24 3.10 8.85 27.40
C ARG A 24 2.66 10.00 28.30
N GLU A 25 2.49 11.18 27.74
CA GLU A 25 2.09 12.42 28.44
C GLU A 25 0.58 12.63 28.35
N GLY A 26 -0.16 11.72 27.66
CA GLY A 26 -1.60 11.80 27.46
C GLY A 26 -2.02 12.70 26.29
N GLU A 27 -1.07 13.19 25.49
CA GLU A 27 -1.37 13.97 24.29
C GLU A 27 -1.86 13.07 23.15
N VAL A 28 -3.02 13.39 22.60
CA VAL A 28 -3.61 12.65 21.48
C VAL A 28 -3.28 13.31 20.14
N ARG A 29 -2.64 12.57 19.26
CA ARG A 29 -2.35 12.99 17.88
C ARG A 29 -3.10 12.11 16.89
N SER A 30 -3.89 12.75 16.02
CA SER A 30 -4.66 12.07 14.99
C SER A 30 -4.05 12.30 13.61
N TYR A 31 -3.93 11.22 12.84
CA TYR A 31 -3.37 11.23 11.50
C TYR A 31 -4.36 10.60 10.52
N GLY A 32 -4.39 11.10 9.28
CA GLY A 32 -5.30 10.66 8.23
C GLY A 32 -6.69 11.27 8.36
N HIS A 33 -7.60 10.87 7.49
CA HIS A 33 -8.96 11.39 7.44
C HIS A 33 -9.93 10.44 8.12
N PHE A 34 -10.65 10.94 9.13
CA PHE A 34 -11.72 10.22 9.82
C PHE A 34 -13.06 10.55 9.17
N LYS A 35 -13.63 9.60 8.43
CA LYS A 35 -14.95 9.77 7.85
C LYS A 35 -16.00 9.70 8.97
N PRO A 36 -16.81 10.75 9.19
CA PRO A 36 -17.83 10.72 10.23
C PRO A 36 -18.88 9.66 9.92
N ILE A 37 -19.33 8.95 10.96
CA ILE A 37 -20.46 8.05 10.91
C ILE A 37 -21.57 8.57 11.83
N SER A 38 -22.82 8.42 11.41
CA SER A 38 -23.98 8.84 12.21
C SER A 38 -24.46 7.78 13.20
N SER A 39 -23.83 6.61 13.19
CA SER A 39 -24.21 5.50 14.08
C SER A 39 -23.60 5.65 15.47
N LYS A 40 -24.40 5.38 16.50
CA LYS A 40 -23.94 5.25 17.90
C LYS A 40 -23.48 3.83 18.26
N ARG A 41 -23.56 2.87 17.33
CA ARG A 41 -23.31 1.43 17.57
C ARG A 41 -22.05 0.90 16.91
N PHE A 42 -21.49 1.61 15.95
CA PHE A 42 -20.33 1.16 15.18
C PHE A 42 -19.20 2.16 15.27
N LEU A 43 -17.99 1.67 15.25
CA LEU A 43 -16.76 2.48 15.16
C LEU A 43 -16.49 2.87 13.70
N ASN A 44 -15.71 3.94 13.50
CA ASN A 44 -15.17 4.27 12.19
C ASN A 44 -14.22 3.16 11.72
N ASP A 45 -14.36 2.78 10.48
CA ASP A 45 -13.48 1.80 9.85
C ASP A 45 -12.19 2.50 9.37
N CYS A 46 -11.14 2.38 10.16
CA CYS A 46 -9.87 3.10 9.97
C CYS A 46 -8.81 2.26 9.27
N HIS A 47 -9.10 1.02 8.89
CA HIS A 47 -8.16 0.13 8.20
C HIS A 47 -8.83 -0.74 7.14
N GLU A 48 -8.01 -1.30 6.27
CA GLU A 48 -8.39 -2.34 5.30
C GLU A 48 -7.35 -3.45 5.33
N TYR A 49 -7.75 -4.65 4.86
CA TYR A 49 -6.84 -5.77 4.73
C TYR A 49 -6.28 -5.87 3.33
N ILE A 50 -4.97 -6.16 3.23
CA ILE A 50 -4.32 -6.57 2.00
C ILE A 50 -3.92 -8.04 2.17
N PHE A 51 -4.51 -8.90 1.36
CA PHE A 51 -4.21 -10.33 1.37
C PHE A 51 -3.14 -10.64 0.34
N HIS A 52 -1.97 -11.06 0.80
CA HIS A 52 -0.89 -11.49 -0.07
C HIS A 52 -0.99 -12.99 -0.32
N PHE A 53 -1.45 -13.35 -1.49
CA PHE A 53 -1.53 -14.72 -1.96
C PHE A 53 -0.36 -15.06 -2.87
N THR A 54 0.15 -16.28 -2.76
CA THR A 54 1.20 -16.83 -3.62
C THR A 54 0.88 -18.27 -4.02
N LYS A 55 1.54 -18.79 -5.03
CA LYS A 55 1.32 -20.20 -5.45
C LYS A 55 1.80 -21.21 -4.42
N THR A 56 2.82 -20.88 -3.64
CA THR A 56 3.50 -21.85 -2.78
C THR A 56 3.48 -21.50 -1.29
N GLY A 57 3.10 -20.27 -0.91
CA GLY A 57 3.23 -19.77 0.45
C GLY A 57 4.68 -19.52 0.90
N ARG A 58 5.66 -19.61 -0.01
CA ARG A 58 7.10 -19.55 0.31
C ARG A 58 7.87 -18.58 -0.58
N VAL A 59 7.20 -17.57 -1.11
CA VAL A 59 7.86 -16.55 -1.93
C VAL A 59 8.68 -15.63 -1.00
N GLU A 60 9.96 -15.46 -1.31
CA GLU A 60 10.81 -14.52 -0.59
C GLU A 60 10.35 -13.09 -0.84
N LEU A 61 10.48 -12.24 0.17
CA LEU A 61 10.09 -10.84 0.13
C LEU A 61 11.31 -9.94 0.36
N ASP A 62 11.32 -8.79 -0.31
CA ASP A 62 12.27 -7.73 0.00
C ASP A 62 11.72 -6.87 1.15
N ARG A 63 11.87 -7.38 2.38
CA ARG A 63 11.31 -6.78 3.59
C ARG A 63 11.92 -5.42 3.95
N VAL A 64 13.10 -5.11 3.42
CA VAL A 64 13.78 -3.84 3.70
C VAL A 64 13.56 -2.80 2.61
N ALA A 65 13.03 -3.17 1.44
CA ALA A 65 12.68 -2.23 0.38
C ALA A 65 11.62 -1.18 0.82
N ILE A 66 10.81 -1.54 1.83
CA ILE A 66 9.88 -0.63 2.51
C ILE A 66 10.23 -0.48 3.99
N GLY A 67 11.50 -0.73 4.34
CA GLY A 67 12.01 -0.74 5.71
C GLY A 67 11.87 0.60 6.41
N VAL A 68 12.03 0.56 7.73
CA VAL A 68 12.09 1.74 8.59
C VAL A 68 13.39 1.73 9.37
N PRO A 69 13.93 2.91 9.71
CA PRO A 69 15.13 3.00 10.53
C PRO A 69 14.96 2.33 11.88
N TYR A 70 16.05 1.83 12.45
CA TYR A 70 16.08 1.42 13.85
C TYR A 70 15.99 2.65 14.75
N GLN A 71 15.23 2.56 15.84
CA GLN A 71 15.19 3.61 16.86
C GLN A 71 16.51 3.67 17.63
N ASP A 72 17.00 2.50 18.09
CA ASP A 72 18.30 2.37 18.73
C ASP A 72 19.33 1.92 17.70
N LYS A 73 20.28 2.82 17.41
CA LYS A 73 21.35 2.60 16.43
C LYS A 73 22.64 2.05 17.03
N SER A 74 22.74 1.95 18.37
CA SER A 74 23.97 1.59 19.09
C SER A 74 24.51 0.20 18.72
N ASN A 75 23.67 -0.69 18.26
CA ASN A 75 24.01 -2.08 17.96
C ASN A 75 24.06 -2.44 16.46
N ILE A 76 23.73 -1.50 15.56
CA ILE A 76 23.63 -1.77 14.11
C ILE A 76 24.92 -2.39 13.58
N ALA A 77 26.06 -1.84 13.96
CA ALA A 77 27.37 -2.33 13.53
C ALA A 77 27.70 -3.75 14.03
N ARG A 78 27.07 -4.19 15.13
CA ARG A 78 27.30 -5.51 15.76
C ARG A 78 26.39 -6.60 15.17
N TRP A 79 25.29 -6.24 14.56
CA TRP A 79 24.30 -7.18 14.04
C TRP A 79 24.62 -7.61 12.62
N ARG A 80 25.10 -8.82 12.45
CA ARG A 80 25.45 -9.38 11.13
C ARG A 80 24.29 -9.34 10.12
N HIS A 81 23.04 -9.47 10.58
CA HIS A 81 21.86 -9.49 9.71
C HIS A 81 21.51 -8.12 9.11
N THR A 82 22.00 -7.02 9.70
CA THR A 82 21.78 -5.67 9.15
C THR A 82 22.70 -5.36 7.99
N ARG A 83 23.85 -6.05 7.90
CA ARG A 83 24.92 -5.75 6.92
C ARG A 83 25.33 -4.26 6.94
N GLY A 84 25.24 -3.62 8.10
CA GLY A 84 25.51 -2.19 8.26
C GLY A 84 24.35 -1.27 7.84
N SER A 85 23.21 -1.81 7.42
CA SER A 85 22.02 -1.03 7.06
C SER A 85 21.25 -0.57 8.29
N ASP A 86 20.80 0.68 8.31
CA ASP A 86 19.92 1.23 9.35
C ASP A 86 18.43 0.91 9.06
N LEU A 87 18.13 -0.11 8.27
CA LEU A 87 16.76 -0.47 7.92
C LEU A 87 16.36 -1.81 8.51
N ARG A 88 15.20 -1.84 9.16
CA ARG A 88 14.51 -3.05 9.60
C ARG A 88 13.18 -3.26 8.88
N CYS A 89 12.68 -4.48 8.88
CA CYS A 89 11.35 -4.77 8.37
C CYS A 89 10.29 -3.89 9.05
N ARG A 90 9.45 -3.24 8.27
CA ARG A 90 8.34 -2.40 8.74
C ARG A 90 7.27 -3.20 9.49
N GLY A 91 7.15 -4.50 9.22
CA GLY A 91 6.05 -5.33 9.69
C GLY A 91 4.85 -5.29 8.75
N ASN A 92 3.73 -5.82 9.23
CA ASN A 92 2.50 -5.97 8.44
C ASN A 92 1.41 -4.95 8.79
N THR A 93 1.74 -3.89 9.52
CA THR A 93 0.84 -2.77 9.80
C THR A 93 1.37 -1.55 9.08
N TRP A 94 0.65 -1.12 8.04
CA TRP A 94 1.08 -0.06 7.15
C TRP A 94 0.21 1.17 7.35
N PHE A 95 0.79 2.25 7.84
CA PHE A 95 0.11 3.53 7.91
C PHE A 95 0.37 4.29 6.60
N ILE A 96 -0.66 4.41 5.78
CA ILE A 96 -0.67 5.21 4.55
C ILE A 96 -1.98 5.99 4.57
N PRO A 97 -1.96 7.27 4.99
CA PRO A 97 -3.17 8.05 5.15
C PRO A 97 -3.83 8.31 3.80
N TYR A 98 -5.16 8.40 3.80
CA TYR A 98 -5.86 9.03 2.69
C TYR A 98 -5.50 10.51 2.65
N GLU A 99 -5.26 11.02 1.46
CA GLU A 99 -5.17 12.46 1.24
C GLU A 99 -6.53 13.10 1.46
N THR A 100 -6.54 14.24 2.15
CA THR A 100 -7.76 15.02 2.36
C THR A 100 -8.17 15.65 1.04
N ILE A 101 -9.35 15.30 0.55
CA ILE A 101 -9.90 15.80 -0.71
C ILE A 101 -10.65 17.10 -0.42
N GLN A 102 -10.19 18.19 -1.00
CA GLN A 102 -10.86 19.49 -0.92
C GLN A 102 -11.94 19.66 -2.00
N ASN A 103 -11.75 19.02 -3.16
CA ASN A 103 -12.70 19.08 -4.27
C ASN A 103 -12.89 17.71 -4.90
N ARG A 104 -14.06 17.09 -4.65
CA ARG A 104 -14.40 15.73 -5.13
C ARG A 104 -14.37 15.60 -6.66
N GLU A 105 -14.82 16.60 -7.37
CA GLU A 105 -14.94 16.53 -8.83
C GLU A 105 -13.58 16.58 -9.53
N LYS A 106 -12.62 17.30 -8.96
CA LYS A 106 -11.28 17.45 -9.53
C LYS A 106 -10.26 16.43 -9.02
N GLU A 107 -10.35 16.07 -7.73
CA GLU A 107 -9.31 15.29 -7.06
C GLU A 107 -9.65 13.81 -6.96
N ARG A 108 -10.92 13.45 -7.12
CA ARG A 108 -11.37 12.06 -7.00
C ARG A 108 -12.54 11.73 -7.93
N PRO A 109 -12.29 11.58 -9.22
CA PRO A 109 -13.32 11.17 -10.17
C PRO A 109 -13.85 9.75 -9.88
N HIS A 110 -13.10 8.93 -9.14
CA HIS A 110 -13.48 7.57 -8.75
C HIS A 110 -13.75 7.45 -7.24
N PRO A 111 -14.89 6.86 -6.80
CA PRO A 111 -15.30 6.81 -5.39
C PRO A 111 -14.44 5.91 -4.49
N ALA A 112 -13.75 4.92 -5.07
CA ALA A 112 -12.97 3.93 -4.33
C ALA A 112 -11.56 3.81 -4.91
N THR A 113 -10.63 4.67 -4.45
CA THR A 113 -9.23 4.60 -4.87
C THR A 113 -8.32 4.40 -3.66
N PHE A 114 -7.26 3.64 -3.84
CA PHE A 114 -6.16 3.55 -2.86
C PHE A 114 -5.01 4.47 -3.29
N PRO A 115 -4.16 4.93 -2.35
CA PRO A 115 -2.98 5.75 -2.69
C PRO A 115 -1.98 5.00 -3.57
N VAL A 116 -1.31 5.69 -4.49
CA VAL A 116 -0.22 5.13 -5.32
C VAL A 116 0.83 4.44 -4.44
N GLN A 117 1.19 5.05 -3.32
CA GLN A 117 2.15 4.52 -2.35
C GLN A 117 1.80 3.11 -1.87
N LEU A 118 0.51 2.77 -1.74
CA LEU A 118 0.09 1.43 -1.32
C LEU A 118 0.54 0.37 -2.33
N ALA A 119 0.28 0.61 -3.61
CA ALA A 119 0.68 -0.28 -4.69
C ALA A 119 2.21 -0.33 -4.84
N GLU A 120 2.90 0.81 -4.69
CA GLU A 120 4.38 0.84 -4.67
C GLU A 120 4.95 -0.05 -3.58
N TRP A 121 4.40 0.01 -2.38
CA TRP A 121 4.87 -0.81 -1.27
C TRP A 121 4.63 -2.30 -1.52
N CYS A 122 3.51 -2.67 -2.13
CA CYS A 122 3.27 -4.05 -2.54
C CYS A 122 4.31 -4.53 -3.57
N ILE A 123 4.61 -3.71 -4.59
CA ILE A 123 5.60 -4.03 -5.63
C ILE A 123 7.01 -4.13 -5.03
N LYS A 124 7.41 -3.15 -4.21
CA LYS A 124 8.71 -3.10 -3.54
C LYS A 124 8.90 -4.30 -2.60
N LEU A 125 7.87 -4.65 -1.80
CA LEU A 125 7.91 -5.80 -0.90
C LEU A 125 8.07 -7.11 -1.66
N HIS A 126 7.41 -7.29 -2.80
CA HIS A 126 7.59 -8.46 -3.66
C HIS A 126 9.01 -8.53 -4.24
N GLY A 127 9.66 -7.39 -4.41
CA GLY A 127 10.98 -7.20 -5.02
C GLY A 127 10.88 -6.75 -6.46
N VAL A 128 11.28 -5.52 -6.73
CA VAL A 128 11.18 -4.88 -8.05
C VAL A 128 11.85 -5.70 -9.16
N SER A 129 13.01 -6.29 -8.88
CA SER A 129 13.73 -7.13 -9.85
C SER A 129 12.96 -8.40 -10.26
N ARG A 130 12.06 -8.89 -9.41
CA ARG A 130 11.20 -10.05 -9.66
C ARG A 130 9.87 -9.68 -10.28
N ALA A 131 9.36 -8.49 -10.00
CA ALA A 131 8.09 -7.96 -10.53
C ALA A 131 8.23 -7.55 -12.00
N GLN A 132 8.45 -8.52 -12.91
CA GLN A 132 8.64 -8.25 -14.33
C GLN A 132 7.37 -7.78 -15.04
N THR A 133 6.22 -8.24 -14.57
CA THR A 133 4.90 -7.86 -15.08
C THR A 133 3.96 -7.67 -13.91
N VAL A 134 3.25 -6.55 -13.91
CA VAL A 134 2.14 -6.27 -12.99
C VAL A 134 0.84 -6.30 -13.79
N LEU A 135 -0.15 -6.99 -13.27
CA LEU A 135 -1.51 -7.07 -13.82
C LEU A 135 -2.49 -6.50 -12.81
N ASP A 136 -3.32 -5.57 -13.26
CA ASP A 136 -4.46 -5.05 -12.50
C ASP A 136 -5.76 -5.23 -13.30
N PRO A 137 -6.64 -6.16 -12.89
CA PRO A 137 -7.90 -6.38 -13.58
C PRO A 137 -8.97 -5.32 -13.29
N PHE A 138 -8.71 -4.37 -12.37
CA PHE A 138 -9.62 -3.32 -11.95
C PHE A 138 -8.89 -1.98 -11.84
N LEU A 139 -8.33 -1.53 -12.96
CA LEU A 139 -7.38 -0.42 -13.04
C LEU A 139 -7.89 0.90 -12.44
N GLY A 140 -9.19 1.20 -12.59
CA GLY A 140 -9.76 2.47 -12.19
C GLY A 140 -9.03 3.65 -12.84
N ILE A 141 -8.66 4.64 -12.05
CA ILE A 141 -7.90 5.81 -12.50
C ILE A 141 -6.38 5.58 -12.57
N GLY A 142 -5.91 4.33 -12.48
CA GLY A 142 -4.54 3.95 -12.79
C GLY A 142 -3.51 4.09 -11.68
N ASN A 143 -3.89 4.10 -10.40
CA ASN A 143 -2.93 4.23 -9.30
C ASN A 143 -1.90 3.10 -9.28
N SER A 144 -2.30 1.86 -9.58
CA SER A 144 -1.41 0.71 -9.70
C SER A 144 -0.43 0.83 -10.88
N ALA A 145 -0.89 1.42 -11.99
CA ALA A 145 -0.06 1.64 -13.17
C ALA A 145 1.01 2.71 -12.92
N VAL A 146 0.62 3.82 -12.28
CA VAL A 146 1.56 4.87 -11.83
C VAL A 146 2.59 4.27 -10.88
N ALA A 147 2.15 3.48 -9.89
CA ALA A 147 3.04 2.80 -8.97
C ALA A 147 4.03 1.85 -9.68
N ALA A 148 3.55 1.08 -10.65
CA ALA A 148 4.39 0.20 -11.45
C ALA A 148 5.45 0.98 -12.25
N LYS A 149 5.07 2.12 -12.85
CA LYS A 149 6.00 3.02 -13.54
C LYS A 149 7.05 3.58 -12.58
N ASN A 150 6.64 4.12 -11.43
CA ASN A 150 7.54 4.66 -10.39
C ASN A 150 8.52 3.61 -9.87
N CYS A 151 8.10 2.36 -9.80
CA CYS A 151 8.95 1.24 -9.40
C CYS A 151 9.82 0.69 -10.54
N GLY A 152 9.72 1.17 -11.76
CA GLY A 152 10.49 0.68 -12.91
C GLY A 152 10.08 -0.73 -13.37
N VAL A 153 8.82 -1.12 -13.18
CA VAL A 153 8.29 -2.41 -13.65
C VAL A 153 8.31 -2.44 -15.17
N LYS A 154 8.84 -3.51 -15.77
CA LYS A 154 9.05 -3.60 -17.23
C LYS A 154 7.74 -3.63 -18.02
N ARG A 155 6.71 -4.28 -17.50
CA ARG A 155 5.42 -4.42 -18.17
C ARG A 155 4.27 -4.28 -17.19
N PHE A 156 3.31 -3.46 -17.55
CA PHE A 156 2.06 -3.32 -16.83
C PHE A 156 0.90 -3.66 -17.78
N ILE A 157 -0.09 -4.38 -17.25
CA ILE A 157 -1.34 -4.72 -17.95
C ILE A 157 -2.47 -4.32 -17.03
N GLY A 158 -3.35 -3.44 -17.49
CA GLY A 158 -4.52 -2.99 -16.73
C GLY A 158 -5.79 -3.17 -17.54
N PHE A 159 -6.89 -3.52 -16.87
CA PHE A 159 -8.22 -3.59 -17.44
C PHE A 159 -9.13 -2.60 -16.72
N GLU A 160 -9.89 -1.85 -17.48
CA GLU A 160 -10.91 -0.93 -16.98
C GLU A 160 -12.07 -0.92 -17.98
N ILE A 161 -13.30 -1.05 -17.48
CA ILE A 161 -14.51 -1.08 -18.28
C ILE A 161 -15.06 0.33 -18.56
N ASP A 162 -14.79 1.28 -17.66
CA ASP A 162 -15.22 2.67 -17.80
C ASP A 162 -14.19 3.45 -18.62
N GLU A 163 -14.63 3.93 -19.79
CA GLU A 163 -13.76 4.67 -20.71
C GLU A 163 -13.25 5.98 -20.11
N THR A 164 -14.02 6.63 -19.23
CA THR A 164 -13.64 7.87 -18.57
C THR A 164 -12.48 7.62 -17.59
N TYR A 165 -12.59 6.56 -16.78
CA TYR A 165 -11.52 6.15 -15.88
C TYR A 165 -10.29 5.69 -16.65
N LEU A 166 -10.46 4.97 -17.75
CA LEU A 166 -9.36 4.56 -18.61
C LEU A 166 -8.64 5.76 -19.23
N ALA A 167 -9.36 6.78 -19.68
CA ALA A 167 -8.78 8.02 -20.20
C ALA A 167 -7.97 8.75 -19.13
N GLU A 168 -8.51 8.85 -17.92
CA GLU A 168 -7.83 9.46 -16.77
C GLU A 168 -6.58 8.66 -16.39
N ALA A 169 -6.65 7.33 -16.33
CA ALA A 169 -5.49 6.48 -16.08
C ALA A 169 -4.37 6.72 -17.10
N LYS A 170 -4.70 6.77 -18.39
CA LYS A 170 -3.74 7.06 -19.46
C LYS A 170 -3.10 8.44 -19.33
N ARG A 171 -3.88 9.46 -18.93
CA ARG A 171 -3.37 10.80 -18.66
C ARG A 171 -2.35 10.77 -17.52
N ARG A 172 -2.73 10.22 -16.38
CA ARG A 172 -1.91 10.15 -15.16
C ARG A 172 -0.60 9.38 -15.36
N ILE A 173 -0.64 8.27 -16.10
CA ILE A 173 0.56 7.49 -16.44
C ILE A 173 1.54 8.31 -17.30
N ARG A 174 1.03 9.19 -18.19
CA ARG A 174 1.91 10.06 -19.01
C ARG A 174 2.56 11.15 -18.18
N GLU A 175 1.83 11.70 -17.22
CA GLU A 175 2.27 12.83 -16.38
C GLU A 175 3.16 12.41 -15.20
N SER A 176 3.16 11.15 -14.79
CA SER A 176 4.04 10.57 -13.78
C SER A 176 5.41 10.16 -14.37
#